data_a82ea2e840df6f07fcd278f40eff248a
#
_entry.id   a82ea2e840df6f07fcd278f40eff248a
#
_cell.length_a   1.000
_cell.length_b   1.000
_cell.length_c   1.000
_cell.angle_alpha   90.00
_cell.angle_beta   90.00
_cell.angle_gamma   90.00
#
_symmetry.space_group_name_H-M   'P 1'
#
loop_
_entity.id
_entity.type
_entity.pdbx_description
1 polymer ?
#
loop_
_entity_poly.entity_id
_entity_poly.type
_entity_poly.pdbx_seq_one_letter_code
_entity_poly.pdbx_strand_id
1 'polypeptide(L)'
;PESLLQRDGFLAGLTGDYNAAELVWSVPKFDVKSSTELNEMLQSLGVADAFDMAEADFTPLTDNGAFLSSAMQAARVKIDEEGVEAAAYTEIVCADSAMMEVPPTVEMDLDRPFLFVIFDYNNIPLFVGTVNALN
;
A
#
# COMPACT_ATOMS: atom_id res chain seq x y z
N PRO A 1 14.46 -5.23 -0.79
CA PRO A 1 13.52 -4.19 -0.33
C PRO A 1 12.67 -4.65 0.86
N GLU A 2 12.26 -5.90 0.94
CA GLU A 2 11.39 -6.44 2.01
C GLU A 2 11.92 -6.25 3.44
N SER A 3 13.24 -6.29 3.62
CA SER A 3 13.87 -6.05 4.93
C SER A 3 13.59 -4.65 5.51
N LEU A 4 13.16 -3.69 4.69
CA LEU A 4 12.78 -2.36 5.15
C LEU A 4 11.48 -2.41 5.95
N LEU A 5 10.53 -3.26 5.55
CA LEU A 5 9.24 -3.43 6.23
C LEU A 5 9.37 -4.05 7.63
N GLN A 6 10.50 -4.72 7.90
CA GLN A 6 10.78 -5.32 9.21
C GLN A 6 11.35 -4.32 10.23
N ARG A 7 11.63 -3.08 9.80
CA ARG A 7 12.14 -2.03 10.71
C ARG A 7 10.98 -1.38 11.43
N ASP A 8 11.09 -1.31 12.75
CA ASP A 8 10.10 -0.62 13.58
C ASP A 8 9.93 0.83 13.13
N GLY A 9 8.67 1.24 12.95
CA GLY A 9 8.32 2.61 12.57
C GLY A 9 8.64 2.99 11.11
N PHE A 10 9.06 2.06 10.25
CA PHE A 10 9.42 2.37 8.86
C PHE A 10 8.28 3.08 8.11
N LEU A 11 7.06 2.52 8.15
CA LEU A 11 5.90 3.12 7.47
C LEU A 11 5.52 4.49 8.05
N ALA A 12 5.59 4.65 9.37
CA ALA A 12 5.33 5.92 10.03
C ALA A 12 6.38 6.99 9.65
N GLY A 13 7.63 6.59 9.43
CA GLY A 13 8.70 7.50 8.99
C GLY A 13 8.55 7.99 7.55
N LEU A 14 7.72 7.34 6.73
CA LEU A 14 7.44 7.77 5.36
C LEU A 14 6.45 8.96 5.28
N THR A 15 5.76 9.27 6.36
CA THR A 15 4.73 10.33 6.43
C THR A 15 5.18 11.51 7.31
N GLY A 16 6.49 11.75 7.39
CA GLY A 16 7.08 12.85 8.16
C GLY A 16 7.08 14.20 7.43
N ASP A 17 7.92 15.11 7.90
CA ASP A 17 8.10 16.44 7.28
C ASP A 17 8.70 16.28 5.87
N TYR A 18 8.08 16.98 4.90
CA TYR A 18 8.53 17.02 3.52
C TYR A 18 9.27 18.31 3.22
N ASN A 19 10.38 18.23 2.51
CA ASN A 19 11.04 19.40 1.95
C ASN A 19 10.56 19.60 0.51
N ALA A 20 10.35 20.85 0.10
CA ALA A 20 10.04 21.15 -1.28
C ALA A 20 11.23 20.80 -2.18
N ALA A 21 10.98 20.02 -3.23
CA ALA A 21 11.96 19.67 -4.26
C ALA A 21 11.25 19.51 -5.60
N GLU A 22 11.95 19.80 -6.69
CA GLU A 22 11.54 19.39 -8.02
C GLU A 22 11.96 17.94 -8.23
N LEU A 23 11.01 17.03 -8.38
CA LEU A 23 11.28 15.61 -8.54
C LEU A 23 11.23 15.23 -10.02
N VAL A 24 12.38 14.81 -10.56
CA VAL A 24 12.47 14.14 -11.87
C VAL A 24 12.60 12.65 -11.60
N TRP A 25 11.55 11.89 -11.87
CA TRP A 25 11.55 10.47 -11.58
C TRP A 25 11.22 9.62 -12.80
N SER A 26 11.88 8.46 -12.86
CA SER A 26 11.69 7.43 -13.87
C SER A 26 11.16 6.17 -13.19
N VAL A 27 9.88 5.88 -13.38
CA VAL A 27 9.20 4.72 -12.78
C VAL A 27 8.89 3.74 -13.90
N PRO A 28 9.37 2.49 -13.83
CA PRO A 28 9.00 1.48 -14.82
C PRO A 28 7.52 1.11 -14.68
N LYS A 29 6.89 0.74 -15.78
CA LYS A 29 5.58 0.11 -15.74
C LYS A 29 5.65 -1.20 -15.00
N PHE A 30 4.66 -1.49 -14.18
CA PHE A 30 4.54 -2.79 -13.56
C PHE A 30 3.09 -3.19 -13.28
N ASP A 31 2.86 -4.49 -13.19
CA ASP A 31 1.58 -5.10 -12.83
C ASP A 31 1.86 -6.19 -11.80
N VAL A 32 1.71 -5.86 -10.54
CA VAL A 32 1.97 -6.77 -9.42
C VAL A 32 0.66 -7.32 -8.88
N LYS A 33 0.60 -8.63 -8.76
CA LYS A 33 -0.54 -9.35 -8.17
C LYS A 33 -0.06 -10.16 -6.99
N SER A 34 -0.85 -10.18 -5.93
CA SER A 34 -0.64 -11.04 -4.78
C SER A 34 -1.93 -11.75 -4.38
N SER A 35 -1.76 -12.94 -3.83
CA SER A 35 -2.84 -13.69 -3.18
C SER A 35 -2.26 -14.28 -1.89
N THR A 36 -2.89 -13.98 -0.77
CA THR A 36 -2.41 -14.37 0.55
C THR A 36 -3.53 -15.05 1.30
N GLU A 37 -3.25 -16.22 1.84
CA GLU A 37 -4.14 -16.90 2.79
C GLU A 37 -3.99 -16.24 4.16
N LEU A 38 -5.11 -15.87 4.78
CA LEU A 38 -5.14 -15.09 6.01
C LEU A 38 -5.46 -15.91 7.25
N ASN A 39 -5.76 -17.22 7.13
CA ASN A 39 -6.22 -18.04 8.25
C ASN A 39 -5.29 -17.99 9.45
N GLU A 40 -4.02 -18.33 9.27
CA GLU A 40 -3.03 -18.34 10.35
C GLU A 40 -2.79 -16.95 10.93
N MET A 41 -2.78 -15.94 10.05
CA MET A 41 -2.58 -14.55 10.46
C MET A 41 -3.73 -14.06 11.33
N LEU A 42 -4.98 -14.28 10.90
CA LEU A 42 -6.17 -13.87 11.67
C LEU A 42 -6.25 -14.60 13.02
N GLN A 43 -5.94 -15.90 13.05
CA GLN A 43 -5.90 -16.67 14.29
C GLN A 43 -4.81 -16.13 15.23
N SER A 44 -3.63 -15.79 14.73
CA SER A 44 -2.54 -15.20 15.53
C SER A 44 -2.89 -13.82 16.11
N LEU A 45 -3.79 -13.10 15.46
CA LEU A 45 -4.34 -11.81 15.92
C LEU A 45 -5.53 -11.98 16.88
N GLY A 46 -5.89 -13.21 17.23
CA GLY A 46 -6.95 -13.52 18.20
C GLY A 46 -8.32 -13.82 17.58
N VAL A 47 -8.44 -13.89 16.25
CA VAL A 47 -9.68 -14.29 15.56
C VAL A 47 -9.71 -15.82 15.44
N ALA A 48 -9.69 -16.55 16.54
CA ALA A 48 -9.66 -18.00 16.55
C ALA A 48 -11.07 -18.63 16.45
N ASP A 49 -12.01 -18.16 17.25
CA ASP A 49 -13.35 -18.72 17.38
C ASP A 49 -14.13 -18.73 16.07
N ALA A 50 -13.93 -17.72 15.23
CA ALA A 50 -14.58 -17.63 13.92
C ALA A 50 -14.24 -18.80 12.98
N PHE A 51 -13.10 -19.46 13.18
CA PHE A 51 -12.63 -20.61 12.41
C PHE A 51 -12.98 -21.97 13.06
N ASP A 52 -13.49 -21.95 14.29
CA ASP A 52 -13.91 -23.18 15.00
C ASP A 52 -15.42 -23.39 14.83
N MET A 53 -15.78 -24.56 14.26
CA MET A 53 -17.17 -24.92 14.01
C MET A 53 -18.02 -24.97 15.31
N ALA A 54 -17.40 -25.21 16.47
CA ALA A 54 -18.10 -25.34 17.74
C ALA A 54 -18.27 -23.99 18.47
N GLU A 55 -17.34 -23.03 18.20
CA GLU A 55 -17.28 -21.75 18.92
C GLU A 55 -17.76 -20.57 18.06
N ALA A 56 -17.81 -20.73 16.73
CA ALA A 56 -18.20 -19.65 15.81
C ALA A 56 -19.66 -19.23 16.02
N ASP A 57 -19.89 -17.94 16.22
CA ASP A 57 -21.20 -17.34 16.30
C ASP A 57 -21.44 -16.30 15.20
N PHE A 58 -22.10 -16.71 14.13
CA PHE A 58 -22.54 -15.85 13.04
C PHE A 58 -24.08 -15.65 13.03
N THR A 59 -24.75 -15.83 14.16
CA THR A 59 -26.20 -15.72 14.26
C THR A 59 -26.76 -14.35 13.84
N PRO A 60 -26.04 -13.21 13.99
CA PRO A 60 -26.49 -11.93 13.44
C PRO A 60 -26.51 -11.88 11.90
N LEU A 61 -25.81 -12.80 11.24
CA LEU A 61 -25.67 -12.84 9.78
C LEU A 61 -26.52 -13.94 9.15
N THR A 62 -26.67 -15.08 9.83
CA THR A 62 -27.39 -16.26 9.33
C THR A 62 -28.00 -17.09 10.45
N ASP A 63 -29.21 -17.62 10.24
CA ASP A 63 -29.90 -18.53 11.19
C ASP A 63 -29.30 -19.96 11.16
N ASN A 64 -28.47 -20.28 10.19
CA ASN A 64 -27.80 -21.56 10.12
C ASN A 64 -26.41 -21.46 10.75
N GLY A 65 -25.97 -22.50 11.44
CA GLY A 65 -24.61 -22.57 11.96
C GLY A 65 -23.60 -22.35 10.83
N ALA A 66 -22.69 -21.39 11.03
CA ALA A 66 -21.66 -21.02 10.06
C ALA A 66 -20.32 -20.79 10.76
N PHE A 67 -19.23 -21.05 10.06
CA PHE A 67 -17.87 -20.78 10.49
C PHE A 67 -17.01 -20.43 9.27
N LEU A 68 -15.87 -19.77 9.49
CA LEU A 68 -14.93 -19.45 8.41
C LEU A 68 -14.07 -20.69 8.09
N SER A 69 -14.24 -21.25 6.92
CA SER A 69 -13.37 -22.35 6.45
C SER A 69 -12.05 -21.85 5.85
N SER A 70 -12.09 -20.70 5.21
CA SER A 70 -10.90 -20.00 4.69
C SER A 70 -11.13 -18.51 4.54
N ALA A 71 -10.07 -17.74 4.71
CA ALA A 71 -10.01 -16.32 4.40
C ALA A 71 -8.84 -16.07 3.46
N MET A 72 -9.08 -15.38 2.36
CA MET A 72 -8.07 -15.09 1.34
C MET A 72 -8.15 -13.63 0.92
N GLN A 73 -7.02 -12.99 0.78
CA GLN A 73 -6.90 -11.63 0.23
C GLN A 73 -6.18 -11.70 -1.12
N ALA A 74 -6.78 -11.07 -2.13
CA ALA A 74 -6.12 -10.83 -3.40
C ALA A 74 -5.97 -9.32 -3.62
N ALA A 75 -4.80 -8.90 -4.07
CA ALA A 75 -4.50 -7.53 -4.40
C ALA A 75 -3.80 -7.43 -5.75
N ARG A 76 -4.03 -6.33 -6.47
CA ARG A 76 -3.34 -6.00 -7.71
C ARG A 76 -3.04 -4.51 -7.73
N VAL A 77 -1.81 -4.17 -8.09
CA VAL A 77 -1.39 -2.79 -8.35
C VAL A 77 -0.76 -2.75 -9.73
N LYS A 78 -1.34 -1.95 -10.62
CA LYS A 78 -0.83 -1.71 -11.96
C LYS A 78 -0.49 -0.23 -12.10
N ILE A 79 0.69 0.06 -12.62
CA ILE A 79 1.16 1.42 -12.93
C ILE A 79 1.62 1.45 -14.38
N ASP A 80 1.11 2.43 -15.12
CA ASP A 80 1.48 2.72 -16.51
C ASP A 80 1.50 4.24 -16.74
N GLU A 81 1.62 4.69 -18.01
CA GLU A 81 1.68 6.11 -18.38
C GLU A 81 0.38 6.87 -18.12
N GLU A 82 -0.75 6.18 -17.99
CA GLU A 82 -2.05 6.77 -17.69
C GLU A 82 -2.22 6.98 -16.17
N GLY A 83 -1.27 6.45 -15.38
CA GLY A 83 -1.23 6.57 -13.93
C GLY A 83 -1.43 5.25 -13.19
N VAL A 84 -1.91 5.35 -11.95
CA VAL A 84 -2.32 4.19 -11.15
C VAL A 84 -3.80 3.95 -11.41
N GLU A 85 -4.17 2.76 -11.83
CA GLU A 85 -5.56 2.38 -12.03
C GLU A 85 -6.27 2.25 -10.66
N ALA A 86 -6.41 3.37 -9.94
CA ALA A 86 -7.12 3.45 -8.67
C ALA A 86 -7.56 4.87 -8.26
N ALA A 87 -6.99 5.97 -8.78
CA ALA A 87 -7.51 7.32 -8.52
C ALA A 87 -6.91 8.36 -9.47
N ALA A 88 -7.75 9.27 -9.99
CA ALA A 88 -7.29 10.48 -10.64
C ALA A 88 -6.98 11.53 -9.57
N TYR A 89 -5.74 11.99 -9.48
CA TYR A 89 -5.34 13.15 -8.70
C TYR A 89 -5.16 14.35 -9.64
N THR A 90 -5.84 15.45 -9.33
CA THR A 90 -5.64 16.74 -10.03
C THR A 90 -5.06 17.72 -9.05
N GLU A 91 -3.78 18.05 -9.20
CA GLU A 91 -3.14 19.12 -8.44
C GLU A 91 -3.38 20.45 -9.14
N ILE A 92 -3.98 21.40 -8.42
CA ILE A 92 -4.09 22.80 -8.86
C ILE A 92 -3.04 23.57 -8.07
N VAL A 93 -1.91 23.88 -8.70
CA VAL A 93 -0.90 24.76 -8.12
C VAL A 93 -1.32 26.22 -8.34
N CYS A 94 -1.74 26.91 -7.27
CA CYS A 94 -1.90 28.35 -7.27
C CYS A 94 -0.53 28.97 -7.01
N ALA A 95 0.07 29.60 -8.02
CA ALA A 95 1.30 30.36 -7.85
C ALA A 95 0.98 31.70 -7.17
N ASP A 96 1.41 31.86 -5.92
CA ASP A 96 1.47 33.15 -5.26
C ASP A 96 2.82 33.80 -5.55
N SER A 97 2.84 35.09 -5.92
CA SER A 97 4.01 35.81 -6.47
C SER A 97 4.92 36.35 -5.35
N ALA A 98 5.44 35.48 -4.50
CA ALA A 98 6.59 35.76 -3.65
C ALA A 98 7.86 35.16 -4.29
N MET A 99 9.03 35.82 -4.15
CA MET A 99 10.31 35.31 -4.64
C MET A 99 10.51 33.90 -4.08
N MET A 100 10.18 32.89 -4.89
CA MET A 100 10.39 31.49 -4.53
C MET A 100 11.88 31.16 -4.68
N GLU A 101 12.51 30.71 -3.59
CA GLU A 101 13.76 29.95 -3.73
C GLU A 101 13.46 28.77 -4.67
N VAL A 102 14.26 28.62 -5.72
CA VAL A 102 14.14 27.49 -6.63
C VAL A 102 14.43 26.21 -5.84
N PRO A 103 13.47 25.29 -5.68
CA PRO A 103 13.70 24.09 -4.91
C PRO A 103 14.79 23.25 -5.58
N PRO A 104 15.57 22.48 -4.83
CA PRO A 104 16.57 21.59 -5.41
C PRO A 104 15.89 20.53 -6.28
N THR A 105 16.50 20.23 -7.44
CA THR A 105 16.07 19.13 -8.30
C THR A 105 16.62 17.81 -7.75
N VAL A 106 15.75 16.82 -7.59
CA VAL A 106 16.11 15.46 -7.17
C VAL A 106 15.76 14.49 -8.31
N GLU A 107 16.77 13.80 -8.81
CA GLU A 107 16.59 12.73 -9.80
C GLU A 107 16.43 11.39 -9.09
N MET A 108 15.41 10.61 -9.48
CA MET A 108 15.17 9.29 -8.95
C MET A 108 14.81 8.29 -10.06
N ASP A 109 15.76 7.40 -10.35
CA ASP A 109 15.56 6.30 -11.30
C ASP A 109 15.29 5.00 -10.56
N LEU A 110 14.12 4.40 -10.80
CA LEU A 110 13.77 3.09 -10.26
C LEU A 110 14.21 1.95 -11.19
N ASP A 111 15.52 1.86 -11.41
CA ASP A 111 16.19 0.89 -12.29
C ASP A 111 16.58 -0.44 -11.59
N ARG A 112 16.23 -0.58 -10.33
CA ARG A 112 16.56 -1.72 -9.45
C ARG A 112 15.36 -2.12 -8.61
N PRO A 113 15.37 -3.27 -7.91
CA PRO A 113 14.29 -3.66 -7.01
C PRO A 113 13.93 -2.58 -6.01
N PHE A 114 12.66 -2.21 -5.94
CA PHE A 114 12.16 -1.17 -5.05
C PHE A 114 10.92 -1.60 -4.28
N LEU A 115 10.64 -0.86 -3.22
CA LEU A 115 9.43 -0.94 -2.43
C LEU A 115 8.56 0.28 -2.76
N PHE A 116 7.26 0.06 -2.87
CA PHE A 116 6.30 1.14 -2.99
C PHE A 116 5.25 1.07 -1.88
N VAL A 117 4.73 2.22 -1.49
CA VAL A 117 3.62 2.36 -0.56
C VAL A 117 2.64 3.37 -1.14
N ILE A 118 1.37 3.01 -1.18
CA ILE A 118 0.28 3.92 -1.57
C ILE A 118 -0.46 4.30 -0.31
N PHE A 119 -0.53 5.60 -0.04
CA PHE A 119 -1.23 6.17 1.11
C PHE A 119 -2.53 6.83 0.67
N ASP A 120 -3.51 6.89 1.59
CA ASP A 120 -4.64 7.78 1.45
C ASP A 120 -4.28 9.21 1.88
N TYR A 121 -5.25 10.14 1.78
CA TYR A 121 -5.07 11.55 2.17
C TYR A 121 -4.85 11.75 3.68
N ASN A 122 -5.13 10.75 4.53
CA ASN A 122 -4.85 10.76 5.97
C ASN A 122 -3.50 10.08 6.31
N ASN A 123 -2.67 9.79 5.32
CA ASN A 123 -1.43 9.05 5.48
C ASN A 123 -1.61 7.61 5.99
N ILE A 124 -2.77 6.99 5.71
CA ILE A 124 -2.99 5.57 6.01
C ILE A 124 -2.48 4.75 4.83
N PRO A 125 -1.56 3.79 5.05
CA PRO A 125 -1.08 2.94 3.97
C PRO A 125 -2.19 2.00 3.48
N LEU A 126 -2.57 2.13 2.22
CA LEU A 126 -3.58 1.29 1.56
C LEU A 126 -2.95 0.08 0.88
N PHE A 127 -1.80 0.27 0.22
CA PHE A 127 -1.07 -0.78 -0.45
C PHE A 127 0.42 -0.66 -0.14
N VAL A 128 1.04 -1.81 0.10
CA VAL A 128 2.49 -1.95 0.24
C VAL A 128 2.93 -3.09 -0.66
N GLY A 129 3.96 -2.87 -1.46
CA GLY A 129 4.43 -3.90 -2.36
C GLY A 129 5.90 -3.74 -2.74
N THR A 130 6.46 -4.81 -3.30
CA THR A 130 7.82 -4.82 -3.82
C THR A 130 7.82 -5.18 -5.30
N VAL A 131 8.65 -4.51 -6.08
CA VAL A 131 8.96 -4.85 -7.46
C VAL A 131 10.40 -5.38 -7.47
N ASN A 132 10.54 -6.70 -7.62
CA ASN A 132 11.83 -7.40 -7.51
C ASN A 132 12.48 -7.64 -8.88
N ALA A 133 11.73 -7.61 -9.97
CA ALA A 133 12.22 -7.72 -11.33
C ALA A 133 11.56 -6.64 -12.20
N LEU A 134 12.36 -5.96 -12.98
CA LEU A 134 11.93 -5.03 -14.03
C LEU A 134 11.90 -5.82 -15.33
N ASN A 135 10.75 -5.90 -15.98
CA ASN A 135 10.58 -6.58 -17.29
C ASN A 135 10.83 -5.60 -18.43
#